data_44d343677e879f0866fba5c546351824
#
_entry.id   44d343677e879f0866fba5c546351824
#
_cell.length_a   1.000
_cell.length_b   1.000
_cell.length_c   1.000
_cell.angle_alpha   90.00
_cell.angle_beta   90.00
_cell.angle_gamma   90.00
#
_symmetry.space_group_name_H-M   'P 1'
#
loop_
_entity.id
_entity.type
_entity.pdbx_description
1 polymer ?
#
loop_
_entity_poly.entity_id
_entity_poly.type
_entity_poly.pdbx_seq_one_letter_code
_entity_poly.pdbx_strand_id
1 'polypeptide(L)'
;LLGAKIARPLRHLMPDPRLKAMLDMAPRQIPAPSPNDDAQIFPAQGQLKLRVALMTGCAQRALNTDINDATIRLLTRHGAEVVVLKQGCCGALTHHMGKVGESRRTAAVNSDAFAAEDAARGLDAVVINTSGCGTTVKDYGHMFAGDLLEEKAARVAQLARDVSEVLMELDLPKLPD
;
A
#
# COMPACT_ATOMS: atom_id res chain seq x y z
N LEU A 1 -6.75 7.14 -19.75
CA LEU A 1 -6.96 5.88 -20.50
C LEU A 1 -7.69 6.04 -21.81
N LEU A 2 -8.70 6.90 -21.92
CA LEU A 2 -9.42 7.13 -23.18
C LEU A 2 -8.45 7.62 -24.26
N GLY A 3 -7.58 8.61 -23.94
CA GLY A 3 -6.54 9.10 -24.85
C GLY A 3 -5.56 8.01 -25.31
N ALA A 4 -5.13 7.13 -24.40
CA ALA A 4 -4.25 6.01 -24.74
C ALA A 4 -4.95 4.97 -25.63
N LYS A 5 -6.24 4.69 -25.42
CA LYS A 5 -7.02 3.79 -26.29
C LYS A 5 -7.14 4.33 -27.72
N ILE A 6 -7.34 5.65 -27.88
CA ILE A 6 -7.45 6.31 -29.17
C ILE A 6 -6.09 6.43 -29.87
N ALA A 7 -5.04 6.77 -29.12
CA ALA A 7 -3.69 7.00 -29.68
C ALA A 7 -2.93 5.70 -30.01
N ARG A 8 -3.28 4.57 -29.36
CA ARG A 8 -2.56 3.30 -29.53
C ARG A 8 -2.59 2.73 -30.97
N PRO A 9 -3.71 2.71 -31.69
CA PRO A 9 -3.71 2.29 -33.09
C PRO A 9 -2.84 3.18 -33.99
N LEU A 10 -2.69 4.47 -33.62
CA LEU A 10 -1.91 5.45 -34.38
C LEU A 10 -0.45 5.56 -33.92
N ARG A 11 0.00 4.68 -33.01
CA ARG A 11 1.33 4.75 -32.41
C ARG A 11 2.49 4.72 -33.44
N HIS A 12 2.29 4.03 -34.57
CA HIS A 12 3.28 3.92 -35.64
C HIS A 12 3.47 5.23 -36.39
N LEU A 13 2.51 6.15 -36.32
CA LEU A 13 2.56 7.50 -36.92
C LEU A 13 3.18 8.53 -35.97
N MET A 14 3.51 8.16 -34.74
CA MET A 14 4.08 9.08 -33.75
C MET A 14 5.56 9.32 -34.03
N PRO A 15 5.96 10.59 -34.24
CA PRO A 15 7.35 10.92 -34.57
C PRO A 15 8.28 10.81 -33.36
N ASP A 16 7.76 10.94 -32.13
CA ASP A 16 8.56 10.93 -30.91
C ASP A 16 8.60 9.51 -30.29
N PRO A 17 9.80 8.89 -30.22
CA PRO A 17 9.96 7.56 -29.64
C PRO A 17 9.59 7.50 -28.13
N ARG A 18 9.68 8.62 -27.40
CA ARG A 18 9.30 8.68 -25.97
C ARG A 18 7.80 8.55 -25.80
N LEU A 19 7.00 9.25 -26.61
CA LEU A 19 5.55 9.15 -26.62
C LEU A 19 5.10 7.73 -27.01
N LYS A 20 5.77 7.11 -27.94
CA LYS A 20 5.52 5.72 -28.33
C LYS A 20 5.78 4.77 -27.16
N ALA A 21 6.92 4.90 -26.47
CA ALA A 21 7.25 4.11 -25.29
C ALA A 21 6.22 4.31 -24.16
N MET A 22 5.80 5.54 -23.89
CA MET A 22 4.76 5.83 -22.88
C MET A 22 3.43 5.14 -23.21
N LEU A 23 3.03 5.11 -24.49
CA LEU A 23 1.83 4.41 -24.93
C LEU A 23 1.94 2.89 -24.80
N ASP A 24 3.12 2.34 -25.10
CA ASP A 24 3.38 0.91 -24.96
C ASP A 24 3.38 0.47 -23.50
N MET A 25 3.83 1.32 -22.57
CA MET A 25 3.81 1.08 -21.13
C MET A 25 2.43 1.30 -20.49
N ALA A 26 1.56 2.09 -21.12
CA ALA A 26 0.24 2.36 -20.57
C ALA A 26 -0.60 1.05 -20.49
N PRO A 27 -1.30 0.79 -19.36
CA PRO A 27 -2.12 -0.41 -19.23
C PRO A 27 -3.22 -0.44 -20.30
N ARG A 28 -3.50 -1.64 -20.82
CA ARG A 28 -4.55 -1.81 -21.85
C ARG A 28 -5.95 -1.71 -21.27
N GLN A 29 -6.11 -2.16 -20.04
CA GLN A 29 -7.36 -2.13 -19.28
C GLN A 29 -7.05 -1.67 -17.86
N ILE A 30 -8.01 -1.01 -17.22
CA ILE A 30 -8.00 -0.79 -15.78
C ILE A 30 -8.81 -1.93 -15.18
N PRO A 31 -8.30 -2.66 -14.19
CA PRO A 31 -9.08 -3.65 -13.48
C PRO A 31 -10.27 -3.00 -12.77
N ALA A 32 -11.30 -3.77 -12.50
CA ALA A 32 -12.37 -3.33 -11.61
C ALA A 32 -11.81 -3.09 -10.20
N PRO A 33 -12.31 -2.09 -9.46
CA PRO A 33 -11.95 -1.94 -8.05
C PRO A 33 -12.26 -3.21 -7.27
N SER A 34 -11.36 -3.59 -6.36
CA SER A 34 -11.64 -4.68 -5.43
C SER A 34 -12.44 -4.16 -4.24
N PRO A 35 -13.54 -4.83 -3.84
CA PRO A 35 -14.25 -4.52 -2.61
C PRO A 35 -13.39 -4.76 -1.35
N ASN A 36 -12.32 -5.53 -1.46
CA ASN A 36 -11.39 -5.80 -0.37
C ASN A 36 -10.48 -4.60 -0.04
N ASP A 37 -10.44 -3.58 -0.92
CA ASP A 37 -9.74 -2.33 -0.67
C ASP A 37 -10.54 -1.34 0.22
N ASP A 38 -11.80 -1.65 0.50
CA ASP A 38 -12.64 -0.87 1.40
C ASP A 38 -12.39 -1.24 2.87
N ALA A 39 -12.71 -0.30 3.77
CA ALA A 39 -12.47 -0.46 5.21
C ALA A 39 -13.25 -1.64 5.77
N GLN A 40 -12.55 -2.70 6.18
CA GLN A 40 -13.11 -3.93 6.73
C GLN A 40 -12.04 -4.78 7.42
N ILE A 41 -12.49 -5.83 8.11
CA ILE A 41 -11.62 -6.77 8.82
C ILE A 41 -11.77 -8.15 8.18
N PHE A 42 -10.62 -8.77 7.90
CA PHE A 42 -10.52 -10.14 7.40
C PHE A 42 -9.97 -11.02 8.52
N PRO A 43 -10.78 -11.92 9.10
CA PRO A 43 -10.35 -12.75 10.22
C PRO A 43 -9.26 -13.74 9.79
N ALA A 44 -8.40 -14.08 10.72
CA ALA A 44 -7.42 -15.15 10.54
C ALA A 44 -8.13 -16.49 10.28
N GLN A 45 -7.57 -17.28 9.35
CA GLN A 45 -8.00 -18.66 9.16
C GLN A 45 -7.23 -19.57 10.14
N GLY A 46 -7.95 -20.16 11.09
CA GLY A 46 -7.36 -20.97 12.16
C GLY A 46 -6.94 -20.14 13.38
N GLN A 47 -5.81 -20.49 13.99
CA GLN A 47 -5.32 -19.80 15.17
C GLN A 47 -4.81 -18.40 14.82
N LEU A 48 -5.30 -17.38 15.54
CA LEU A 48 -4.79 -16.02 15.43
C LEU A 48 -3.35 -15.95 15.97
N LYS A 49 -2.43 -15.49 15.12
CA LYS A 49 -1.00 -15.29 15.45
C LYS A 49 -0.64 -13.81 15.48
N LEU A 50 -1.10 -13.05 14.50
CA LEU A 50 -0.81 -11.63 14.34
C LEU A 50 -2.06 -10.86 13.95
N ARG A 51 -2.09 -9.59 14.33
CA ARG A 51 -3.09 -8.63 13.89
C ARG A 51 -2.41 -7.49 13.15
N VAL A 52 -2.68 -7.36 11.86
CA VAL A 52 -1.98 -6.42 10.99
C VAL A 52 -2.93 -5.50 10.25
N ALA A 53 -2.52 -4.26 10.02
CA ALA A 53 -3.24 -3.37 9.14
C ALA A 53 -2.59 -3.37 7.75
N LEU A 54 -3.37 -3.47 6.67
CA LEU A 54 -2.86 -3.44 5.30
C LEU A 54 -2.97 -2.03 4.72
N MET A 55 -1.85 -1.48 4.26
CA MET A 55 -1.85 -0.29 3.42
C MET A 55 -2.11 -0.69 1.97
N THR A 56 -3.32 -0.40 1.47
CA THR A 56 -3.77 -0.86 0.15
C THR A 56 -3.10 -0.15 -1.02
N GLY A 57 -2.48 1.01 -0.79
CA GLY A 57 -1.74 1.75 -1.81
C GLY A 57 -2.60 2.30 -2.96
N CYS A 58 -2.23 3.44 -3.51
CA CYS A 58 -3.00 4.06 -4.59
C CYS A 58 -2.75 3.40 -5.96
N ALA A 59 -1.54 2.91 -6.20
CA ALA A 59 -1.18 2.28 -7.47
C ALA A 59 -1.84 0.90 -7.62
N GLN A 60 -1.80 0.08 -6.59
CA GLN A 60 -2.44 -1.24 -6.56
C GLN A 60 -3.94 -1.12 -6.79
N ARG A 61 -4.63 -0.26 -6.04
CA ARG A 61 -6.07 0.00 -6.18
C ARG A 61 -6.48 0.43 -7.58
N ALA A 62 -5.59 1.12 -8.31
CA ALA A 62 -5.90 1.65 -9.64
C ALA A 62 -5.47 0.74 -10.78
N LEU A 63 -4.36 0.02 -10.64
CA LEU A 63 -3.69 -0.67 -11.75
C LEU A 63 -3.64 -2.19 -11.59
N ASN A 64 -3.70 -2.70 -10.35
CA ASN A 64 -3.48 -4.12 -10.07
C ASN A 64 -4.13 -4.55 -8.75
N THR A 65 -5.44 -4.60 -8.74
CA THR A 65 -6.26 -4.87 -7.53
C THR A 65 -6.02 -6.27 -6.94
N ASP A 66 -5.56 -7.23 -7.74
CA ASP A 66 -5.26 -8.61 -7.29
C ASP A 66 -4.12 -8.66 -6.26
N ILE A 67 -3.23 -7.66 -6.22
CA ILE A 67 -2.09 -7.65 -5.29
C ILE A 67 -2.59 -7.58 -3.83
N ASN A 68 -3.52 -6.68 -3.54
CA ASN A 68 -4.09 -6.57 -2.20
C ASN A 68 -4.91 -7.81 -1.84
N ASP A 69 -5.72 -8.30 -2.77
CA ASP A 69 -6.51 -9.53 -2.59
C ASP A 69 -5.62 -10.74 -2.31
N ALA A 70 -4.52 -10.89 -3.03
CA ALA A 70 -3.54 -11.95 -2.80
C ALA A 70 -2.85 -11.80 -1.44
N THR A 71 -2.47 -10.58 -1.06
CA THR A 71 -1.86 -10.27 0.24
C THR A 71 -2.80 -10.65 1.38
N ILE A 72 -4.07 -10.23 1.31
CA ILE A 72 -5.08 -10.56 2.32
C ILE A 72 -5.27 -12.07 2.43
N ARG A 73 -5.45 -12.77 1.30
CA ARG A 73 -5.59 -14.24 1.28
C ARG A 73 -4.38 -14.96 1.87
N LEU A 74 -3.18 -14.49 1.55
CA LEU A 74 -1.95 -15.10 2.04
C LEU A 74 -1.82 -14.92 3.55
N LEU A 75 -1.95 -13.71 4.05
CA LEU A 75 -1.80 -13.40 5.47
C LEU A 75 -2.88 -14.09 6.32
N THR A 76 -4.15 -14.05 5.89
CA THR A 76 -5.24 -14.70 6.65
C THR A 76 -5.08 -16.21 6.72
N ARG A 77 -4.63 -16.88 5.64
CA ARG A 77 -4.36 -18.32 5.63
C ARG A 77 -3.27 -18.74 6.61
N HIS A 78 -2.35 -17.85 6.92
CA HIS A 78 -1.24 -18.14 7.83
C HIS A 78 -1.47 -17.63 9.26
N GLY A 79 -2.69 -17.21 9.58
CA GLY A 79 -3.08 -16.85 10.94
C GLY A 79 -3.00 -15.37 11.27
N ALA A 80 -2.91 -14.48 10.28
CA ALA A 80 -3.03 -13.05 10.52
C ALA A 80 -4.49 -12.56 10.35
N GLU A 81 -4.99 -11.78 11.32
CA GLU A 81 -6.15 -10.92 11.09
C GLU A 81 -5.68 -9.70 10.32
N VAL A 82 -6.29 -9.41 9.17
CA VAL A 82 -5.95 -8.27 8.33
C VAL A 82 -7.02 -7.19 8.43
N VAL A 83 -6.62 -5.98 8.82
CA VAL A 83 -7.50 -4.83 8.91
C VAL A 83 -7.19 -3.87 7.77
N VAL A 84 -8.19 -3.56 6.95
CA VAL A 84 -8.13 -2.46 5.98
C VAL A 84 -8.87 -1.27 6.57
N LEU A 85 -8.17 -0.15 6.71
CA LEU A 85 -8.71 1.08 7.28
C LEU A 85 -9.13 2.05 6.17
N LYS A 86 -9.92 3.06 6.54
CA LYS A 86 -10.12 4.22 5.68
C LYS A 86 -8.82 5.01 5.64
N GLN A 87 -8.10 4.91 4.55
CA GLN A 87 -6.74 5.41 4.37
C GLN A 87 -6.56 6.19 3.07
N GLY A 88 -5.45 6.91 2.97
CA GLY A 88 -5.06 7.65 1.77
C GLY A 88 -3.84 7.03 1.05
N CYS A 89 -3.28 7.77 0.11
CA CYS A 89 -1.99 7.46 -0.49
C CYS A 89 -0.87 7.58 0.56
N CYS A 90 0.18 6.75 0.46
CA CYS A 90 1.37 6.87 1.33
C CYS A 90 2.13 8.20 1.19
N GLY A 91 1.90 8.95 0.11
CA GLY A 91 2.59 10.21 -0.17
C GLY A 91 3.94 10.08 -0.87
N ALA A 92 4.41 8.86 -1.14
CA ALA A 92 5.73 8.63 -1.74
C ALA A 92 5.93 9.38 -3.07
N LEU A 93 4.98 9.28 -3.98
CA LEU A 93 5.10 9.90 -5.30
C LEU A 93 5.21 11.42 -5.20
N THR A 94 4.36 12.07 -4.40
CA THR A 94 4.40 13.52 -4.19
C THR A 94 5.65 13.95 -3.43
N HIS A 95 6.14 13.13 -2.49
CA HIS A 95 7.39 13.37 -1.79
C HIS A 95 8.58 13.40 -2.76
N HIS A 96 8.72 12.37 -3.61
CA HIS A 96 9.80 12.29 -4.61
C HIS A 96 9.72 13.39 -5.69
N MET A 97 8.53 13.97 -5.90
CA MET A 97 8.34 15.13 -6.78
C MET A 97 8.64 16.47 -6.08
N GLY A 98 9.10 16.48 -4.83
CA GLY A 98 9.34 17.69 -4.04
C GLY A 98 8.07 18.40 -3.54
N LYS A 99 6.90 17.79 -3.70
CA LYS A 99 5.61 18.34 -3.23
C LYS A 99 5.37 17.97 -1.75
N VAL A 100 6.28 18.45 -0.89
CA VAL A 100 6.33 18.09 0.54
C VAL A 100 4.99 18.31 1.24
N GLY A 101 4.32 19.45 1.02
CA GLY A 101 3.05 19.76 1.67
C GLY A 101 1.91 18.79 1.30
N GLU A 102 1.86 18.31 0.05
CA GLU A 102 0.88 17.29 -0.38
C GLU A 102 1.20 15.93 0.23
N SER A 103 2.47 15.55 0.23
CA SER A 103 2.94 14.32 0.84
C SER A 103 2.60 14.26 2.32
N ARG A 104 2.91 15.33 3.08
CA ARG A 104 2.59 15.42 4.51
C ARG A 104 1.09 15.33 4.79
N ARG A 105 0.23 15.97 3.97
CA ARG A 105 -1.23 15.86 4.15
C ARG A 105 -1.75 14.43 4.02
N THR A 106 -1.25 13.68 3.04
CA THR A 106 -1.67 12.28 2.87
C THR A 106 -1.09 11.37 3.95
N ALA A 107 0.17 11.57 4.33
CA ALA A 107 0.83 10.85 5.42
C ALA A 107 0.15 11.10 6.77
N ALA A 108 -0.33 12.34 7.04
CA ALA A 108 -1.06 12.68 8.25
C ALA A 108 -2.35 11.85 8.41
N VAL A 109 -3.13 11.72 7.33
CA VAL A 109 -4.36 10.89 7.34
C VAL A 109 -4.04 9.44 7.70
N ASN A 110 -2.96 8.89 7.14
CA ASN A 110 -2.54 7.53 7.43
C ASN A 110 -2.01 7.39 8.86
N SER A 111 -1.19 8.34 9.33
CA SER A 111 -0.67 8.35 10.70
C SER A 111 -1.79 8.38 11.73
N ASP A 112 -2.82 9.20 11.51
CA ASP A 112 -3.99 9.24 12.40
C ASP A 112 -4.78 7.93 12.36
N ALA A 113 -5.07 7.38 11.18
CA ALA A 113 -5.88 6.17 11.03
C ALA A 113 -5.21 4.93 11.66
N PHE A 114 -3.93 4.70 11.31
CA PHE A 114 -3.20 3.53 11.81
C PHE A 114 -2.87 3.64 13.30
N ALA A 115 -2.47 4.81 13.78
CA ALA A 115 -2.21 5.02 15.21
C ALA A 115 -3.48 4.91 16.06
N ALA A 116 -4.63 5.36 15.57
CA ALA A 116 -5.90 5.21 16.27
C ALA A 116 -6.32 3.74 16.37
N GLU A 117 -6.15 2.94 15.31
CA GLU A 117 -6.43 1.51 15.32
C GLU A 117 -5.48 0.75 16.24
N ASP A 118 -4.19 1.10 16.23
CA ASP A 118 -3.20 0.52 17.13
C ASP A 118 -3.54 0.82 18.60
N ALA A 119 -3.89 2.05 18.92
CA ALA A 119 -4.27 2.45 20.28
C ALA A 119 -5.56 1.76 20.77
N ALA A 120 -6.52 1.51 19.87
CA ALA A 120 -7.81 0.94 20.21
C ALA A 120 -7.75 -0.58 20.39
N ARG A 121 -7.04 -1.29 19.55
CA ARG A 121 -7.08 -2.76 19.47
C ARG A 121 -5.72 -3.44 19.35
N GLY A 122 -4.63 -2.68 19.25
CA GLY A 122 -3.27 -3.15 19.01
C GLY A 122 -3.05 -3.56 17.54
N LEU A 123 -1.85 -3.32 17.05
CA LEU A 123 -1.35 -3.80 15.77
C LEU A 123 0.07 -4.34 15.95
N ASP A 124 0.32 -5.53 15.41
CA ASP A 124 1.66 -6.10 15.34
C ASP A 124 2.45 -5.49 14.19
N ALA A 125 1.78 -5.13 13.07
CA ALA A 125 2.41 -4.47 11.93
C ALA A 125 1.42 -3.64 11.10
N VAL A 126 1.97 -2.65 10.39
CA VAL A 126 1.35 -2.02 9.22
C VAL A 126 2.04 -2.61 7.99
N VAL A 127 1.32 -3.47 7.27
CA VAL A 127 1.85 -4.22 6.12
C VAL A 127 1.80 -3.38 4.87
N ILE A 128 2.92 -3.31 4.18
CA ILE A 128 3.04 -2.62 2.88
C ILE A 128 3.58 -3.64 1.86
N ASN A 129 2.88 -3.78 0.74
CA ASN A 129 3.23 -4.69 -0.35
C ASN A 129 3.81 -3.98 -1.58
N THR A 130 4.36 -2.79 -1.37
CA THR A 130 5.02 -1.97 -2.40
C THR A 130 6.22 -1.25 -1.79
N SER A 131 7.43 -1.56 -2.21
CA SER A 131 8.68 -1.07 -1.63
C SER A 131 8.78 0.45 -1.56
N GLY A 132 8.39 1.16 -2.63
CA GLY A 132 8.41 2.63 -2.65
C GLY A 132 7.45 3.27 -1.64
N CYS A 133 6.30 2.66 -1.36
CA CYS A 133 5.43 3.07 -0.26
C CYS A 133 6.06 2.72 1.09
N GLY A 134 6.65 1.53 1.21
CA GLY A 134 7.26 1.04 2.44
C GLY A 134 8.36 1.94 2.96
N THR A 135 9.29 2.36 2.11
CA THR A 135 10.37 3.29 2.49
C THR A 135 9.81 4.62 2.99
N THR A 136 8.79 5.17 2.32
CA THR A 136 8.18 6.45 2.73
C THR A 136 7.44 6.32 4.06
N VAL A 137 6.70 5.22 4.30
CA VAL A 137 5.98 5.01 5.56
C VAL A 137 6.97 4.79 6.73
N LYS A 138 8.05 4.05 6.50
CA LYS A 138 9.14 3.89 7.48
C LYS A 138 9.80 5.23 7.85
N ASP A 139 9.72 6.25 6.98
CA ASP A 139 10.26 7.60 7.18
C ASP A 139 9.25 8.61 7.78
N TYR A 140 8.00 8.19 8.06
CA TYR A 140 6.98 9.11 8.60
C TYR A 140 7.41 9.79 9.90
N GLY A 141 8.10 9.07 10.81
CA GLY A 141 8.62 9.68 12.04
C GLY A 141 9.53 10.88 11.76
N HIS A 142 10.45 10.74 10.79
CA HIS A 142 11.32 11.84 10.37
C HIS A 142 10.52 12.97 9.67
N MET A 143 9.58 12.61 8.81
CA MET A 143 8.75 13.56 8.07
C MET A 143 7.95 14.48 9.00
N PHE A 144 7.57 14.02 10.19
CA PHE A 144 6.78 14.76 11.18
C PHE A 144 7.58 15.17 12.42
N ALA A 145 8.92 15.10 12.41
CA ALA A 145 9.74 15.55 13.52
C ALA A 145 9.44 17.01 13.90
N GLY A 146 9.17 17.26 15.17
CA GLY A 146 8.76 18.58 15.70
C GLY A 146 7.30 18.97 15.40
N ASP A 147 6.48 18.09 14.87
CA ASP A 147 5.06 18.30 14.56
C ASP A 147 4.16 17.67 15.64
N LEU A 148 2.90 18.10 15.74
CA LEU A 148 1.89 17.50 16.63
C LEU A 148 1.60 16.02 16.30
N LEU A 149 1.91 15.59 15.09
CA LEU A 149 1.74 14.20 14.64
C LEU A 149 2.99 13.33 14.82
N GLU A 150 4.09 13.87 15.37
CA GLU A 150 5.36 13.17 15.50
C GLU A 150 5.21 11.79 16.15
N GLU A 151 4.58 11.72 17.32
CA GLU A 151 4.41 10.46 18.06
C GLU A 151 3.61 9.41 17.26
N LYS A 152 2.50 9.82 16.66
CA LYS A 152 1.67 8.93 15.83
C LYS A 152 2.42 8.45 14.59
N ALA A 153 3.09 9.36 13.89
CA ALA A 153 3.86 9.06 12.70
C ALA A 153 5.05 8.16 13.01
N ALA A 154 5.76 8.40 14.11
CA ALA A 154 6.85 7.56 14.58
C ALA A 154 6.34 6.15 14.94
N ARG A 155 5.17 6.05 15.62
CA ARG A 155 4.57 4.75 15.94
C ARG A 155 4.20 3.96 14.67
N VAL A 156 3.58 4.60 13.68
CA VAL A 156 3.26 3.96 12.40
C VAL A 156 4.52 3.55 11.65
N ALA A 157 5.56 4.38 11.65
CA ALA A 157 6.86 4.04 11.06
C ALA A 157 7.51 2.81 11.72
N GLN A 158 7.41 2.69 13.05
CA GLN A 158 7.90 1.52 13.81
C GLN A 158 7.11 0.24 13.48
N LEU A 159 5.82 0.34 13.22
CA LEU A 159 4.95 -0.77 12.83
C LEU A 159 5.10 -1.16 11.36
N ALA A 160 5.65 -0.29 10.52
CA ALA A 160 5.74 -0.51 9.08
C ALA A 160 6.62 -1.72 8.75
N ARG A 161 6.05 -2.70 8.04
CA ARG A 161 6.73 -3.92 7.58
C ARG A 161 6.41 -4.15 6.10
N ASP A 162 7.40 -4.59 5.36
CA ASP A 162 7.14 -5.23 4.07
C ASP A 162 6.38 -6.54 4.27
N VAL A 163 5.55 -6.93 3.32
CA VAL A 163 4.82 -8.20 3.40
C VAL A 163 5.76 -9.39 3.62
N SER A 164 6.96 -9.37 3.05
CA SER A 164 7.96 -10.41 3.23
C SER A 164 8.50 -10.48 4.67
N GLU A 165 8.65 -9.34 5.35
CA GLU A 165 9.06 -9.29 6.76
C GLU A 165 7.99 -9.98 7.64
N VAL A 166 6.71 -9.71 7.41
CA VAL A 166 5.60 -10.33 8.15
C VAL A 166 5.49 -11.83 7.86
N LEU A 167 5.72 -12.25 6.62
CA LEU A 167 5.70 -13.67 6.27
C LEU A 167 6.80 -14.48 6.98
N MET A 168 7.95 -13.86 7.24
CA MET A 168 9.01 -14.49 8.04
C MET A 168 8.59 -14.70 9.50
N GLU A 169 7.82 -13.79 10.07
CA GLU A 169 7.29 -13.91 11.44
C GLU A 169 6.18 -14.97 11.55
N LEU A 170 5.43 -15.21 10.47
CA LEU A 170 4.33 -16.19 10.44
C LEU A 170 4.77 -17.64 10.33
N ASP A 171 6.06 -17.92 10.19
CA ASP A 171 6.66 -19.26 10.09
C ASP A 171 5.92 -20.11 9.04
N LEU A 172 6.09 -19.71 7.78
CA LEU A 172 5.46 -20.40 6.65
C LEU A 172 5.94 -21.86 6.54
N PRO A 173 5.04 -22.80 6.19
CA PRO A 173 5.45 -24.18 5.95
C PRO A 173 6.47 -24.21 4.79
N LYS A 174 7.55 -24.99 4.98
CA LYS A 174 8.52 -25.24 3.91
C LYS A 174 7.80 -25.87 2.73
N LEU A 175 8.09 -25.37 1.53
CA LEU A 175 7.63 -26.02 0.31
C LEU A 175 8.24 -27.42 0.23
N PRO A 176 7.49 -28.43 -0.21
CA PRO A 176 8.07 -29.73 -0.49
C PRO A 176 9.11 -29.58 -1.62
N ASP A 177 10.25 -30.25 -1.46
CA ASP A 177 11.33 -30.32 -2.45
C ASP A 177 10.86 -30.96 -3.77
#